data_d051e119e088d05aa31d692114d01523
#
_entry.id   d051e119e088d05aa31d692114d01523
#
_cell.length_a   1.000
_cell.length_b   1.000
_cell.length_c   1.000
_cell.angle_alpha   90.00
_cell.angle_beta   90.00
_cell.angle_gamma   90.00
#
_symmetry.space_group_name_H-M   'P 1'
#
loop_
_entity.id
_entity.type
_entity.pdbx_description
1 polymer ?
#
loop_
_entity_poly.entity_id
_entity_poly.type
_entity_poly.pdbx_seq_one_letter_code
_entity_poly.pdbx_strand_id
1 'polypeptide(L)'
;MGFVVKLVPDTTSKEAVGSVVRTDPASGSSVFPGSNINVYYAAASESGQLFKMPNLIGMDIKEAERIIKDQGLVLRTTQTVDTAAKKDSVVEQSPKDGSPVQKGDSVVLTVSSGRIVLNKSITMPSKAGTLAVKVEVDNEVVSVENVDTQNISSYSFEVAGETKSKIKVYLNDVLYYEATADFGKDPVSVSDEKYHSVSFYVNVVGM
;
A
#
# COMPACT_ATOMS: atom_id res chain seq x y z
N MET A 1 -39.14 48.62 -7.37
CA MET A 1 -38.24 47.85 -6.53
C MET A 1 -38.50 46.36 -6.83
N GLY A 2 -37.47 45.61 -7.21
CA GLY A 2 -37.60 44.18 -7.52
C GLY A 2 -37.21 43.29 -6.34
N PHE A 3 -37.31 41.97 -6.51
CA PHE A 3 -36.81 40.98 -5.56
C PHE A 3 -35.33 40.72 -5.82
N VAL A 4 -34.60 40.22 -4.78
CA VAL A 4 -33.26 39.71 -4.94
C VAL A 4 -33.36 38.21 -5.17
N VAL A 5 -33.01 37.74 -6.38
CA VAL A 5 -33.10 36.34 -6.72
C VAL A 5 -31.74 35.64 -6.52
N LYS A 6 -31.75 34.52 -5.78
CA LYS A 6 -30.61 33.63 -5.65
C LYS A 6 -30.93 32.28 -6.27
N LEU A 7 -30.12 31.86 -7.24
CA LEU A 7 -30.22 30.54 -7.86
C LEU A 7 -29.53 29.50 -7.00
N VAL A 8 -30.19 28.38 -6.70
CA VAL A 8 -29.71 27.27 -5.90
C VAL A 8 -29.85 25.99 -6.70
N PRO A 9 -28.75 25.28 -7.02
CA PRO A 9 -28.85 24.02 -7.77
C PRO A 9 -29.45 22.92 -6.88
N ASP A 10 -30.41 22.17 -7.43
CA ASP A 10 -30.97 20.94 -6.86
C ASP A 10 -30.55 19.76 -7.73
N THR A 11 -29.49 19.02 -7.26
CA THR A 11 -28.96 17.87 -7.98
C THR A 11 -29.72 16.57 -7.68
N THR A 12 -30.73 16.63 -6.81
CA THR A 12 -31.59 15.49 -6.46
C THR A 12 -32.89 15.45 -7.21
N SER A 13 -33.24 16.56 -7.92
CA SER A 13 -34.45 16.68 -8.71
C SER A 13 -34.48 15.71 -9.86
N LYS A 14 -35.69 15.18 -10.15
CA LYS A 14 -35.97 14.34 -11.34
C LYS A 14 -36.46 15.17 -12.56
N GLU A 15 -36.58 16.48 -12.39
CA GLU A 15 -37.03 17.38 -13.45
C GLU A 15 -35.90 17.58 -14.50
N ALA A 16 -36.29 18.05 -15.69
CA ALA A 16 -35.30 18.36 -16.71
C ALA A 16 -34.30 19.40 -16.23
N VAL A 17 -33.03 19.21 -16.53
CA VAL A 17 -31.95 20.13 -16.14
C VAL A 17 -32.25 21.54 -16.62
N GLY A 18 -32.15 22.51 -15.71
CA GLY A 18 -32.50 23.91 -15.94
C GLY A 18 -33.93 24.27 -15.57
N SER A 19 -34.82 23.28 -15.30
CA SER A 19 -36.18 23.56 -14.85
C SER A 19 -36.19 24.06 -13.41
N VAL A 20 -37.08 25.02 -13.12
CA VAL A 20 -37.32 25.46 -11.71
C VAL A 20 -38.10 24.37 -10.97
N VAL A 21 -37.53 23.89 -9.89
CA VAL A 21 -38.09 22.81 -9.03
C VAL A 21 -39.05 23.41 -7.99
N ARG A 22 -38.59 24.46 -7.32
CA ARG A 22 -39.32 25.16 -6.26
C ARG A 22 -38.73 26.53 -5.98
N THR A 23 -39.50 27.36 -5.30
CA THR A 23 -39.00 28.65 -4.77
C THR A 23 -39.15 28.68 -3.26
N ASP A 24 -38.32 29.52 -2.61
CA ASP A 24 -38.44 29.80 -1.18
C ASP A 24 -38.27 31.34 -0.99
N PRO A 25 -39.31 32.02 -0.56
CA PRO A 25 -40.67 31.55 -0.26
C PRO A 25 -41.40 30.88 -1.42
N ALA A 26 -42.33 29.97 -1.09
CA ALA A 26 -43.09 29.21 -2.07
C ALA A 26 -43.95 30.11 -2.99
N SER A 27 -44.23 29.64 -4.20
CA SER A 27 -45.12 30.37 -5.14
C SER A 27 -46.46 30.70 -4.48
N GLY A 28 -46.93 31.92 -4.65
CA GLY A 28 -48.14 32.42 -4.03
C GLY A 28 -47.96 33.03 -2.63
N SER A 29 -46.76 32.99 -2.06
CA SER A 29 -46.47 33.67 -0.77
C SER A 29 -46.45 35.19 -0.94
N SER A 30 -46.99 35.90 0.06
CA SER A 30 -46.89 37.36 0.13
C SER A 30 -45.49 37.73 0.68
N VAL A 31 -44.75 38.51 -0.10
CA VAL A 31 -43.39 38.97 0.29
C VAL A 31 -43.25 40.48 0.08
N PHE A 32 -42.38 41.11 0.87
CA PHE A 32 -42.10 42.55 0.73
C PHE A 32 -41.20 42.83 -0.47
N PRO A 33 -41.34 44.03 -1.10
CA PRO A 33 -40.36 44.48 -2.08
C PRO A 33 -38.95 44.45 -1.54
N GLY A 34 -37.98 43.89 -2.27
CA GLY A 34 -36.60 43.71 -1.83
C GLY A 34 -36.32 42.43 -1.12
N SER A 35 -37.30 41.55 -0.87
CA SER A 35 -37.08 40.23 -0.26
C SER A 35 -36.20 39.36 -1.14
N ASN A 36 -35.43 38.46 -0.47
CA ASN A 36 -34.62 37.42 -1.10
C ASN A 36 -35.54 36.26 -1.50
N ILE A 37 -35.45 35.82 -2.75
CA ILE A 37 -36.15 34.66 -3.29
C ILE A 37 -35.09 33.63 -3.71
N ASN A 38 -35.04 32.49 -3.04
CA ASN A 38 -34.23 31.35 -3.50
C ASN A 38 -35.02 30.60 -4.59
N VAL A 39 -34.43 30.45 -5.75
CA VAL A 39 -34.99 29.67 -6.85
C VAL A 39 -34.17 28.42 -7.00
N TYR A 40 -34.75 27.29 -6.65
CA TYR A 40 -34.13 25.98 -6.80
C TYR A 40 -34.38 25.45 -8.20
N TYR A 41 -33.32 25.13 -8.92
CA TYR A 41 -33.41 24.60 -10.29
C TYR A 41 -32.78 23.23 -10.40
N ALA A 42 -33.36 22.33 -11.20
CA ALA A 42 -32.80 21.02 -11.48
C ALA A 42 -31.41 21.18 -12.13
N ALA A 43 -30.39 20.74 -11.47
CA ALA A 43 -29.05 20.75 -11.98
C ALA A 43 -28.60 19.30 -12.27
N ALA A 44 -27.75 19.16 -13.27
CA ALA A 44 -27.11 17.87 -13.50
C ALA A 44 -26.35 17.45 -12.23
N SER A 45 -26.64 16.27 -11.73
CA SER A 45 -25.81 15.68 -10.69
C SER A 45 -24.43 15.39 -11.29
N GLU A 46 -23.39 16.00 -10.76
CA GLU A 46 -22.01 15.63 -11.12
C GLU A 46 -21.66 14.22 -10.60
N SER A 47 -22.43 13.72 -9.64
CA SER A 47 -22.37 12.33 -9.18
C SER A 47 -23.11 11.45 -10.19
N GLY A 48 -22.38 10.74 -11.01
CA GLY A 48 -22.93 9.85 -12.06
C GLY A 48 -22.30 10.05 -13.44
N GLN A 49 -21.58 11.14 -13.68
CA GLN A 49 -20.81 11.28 -14.90
C GLN A 49 -19.56 10.40 -14.80
N LEU A 50 -19.56 9.31 -15.58
CA LEU A 50 -18.42 8.41 -15.67
C LEU A 50 -17.28 9.07 -16.45
N PHE A 51 -16.08 8.90 -15.95
CA PHE A 51 -14.83 9.22 -16.62
C PHE A 51 -13.87 8.04 -16.51
N LYS A 52 -12.75 8.09 -17.21
CA LYS A 52 -11.76 7.00 -17.16
C LYS A 52 -10.83 7.21 -16.00
N MET A 53 -10.58 6.14 -15.23
CA MET A 53 -9.55 6.11 -14.21
C MET A 53 -8.18 6.49 -14.81
N PRO A 54 -7.47 7.48 -14.27
CA PRO A 54 -6.14 7.84 -14.75
C PRO A 54 -5.13 6.73 -14.46
N ASN A 55 -4.08 6.65 -15.28
CA ASN A 55 -2.93 5.80 -14.98
C ASN A 55 -2.04 6.48 -13.93
N LEU A 56 -1.91 5.86 -12.76
CA LEU A 56 -1.10 6.34 -11.65
C LEU A 56 0.16 5.49 -11.44
N ILE A 57 0.29 4.36 -12.17
CA ILE A 57 1.44 3.45 -12.03
C ILE A 57 2.73 4.16 -12.43
N GLY A 58 3.77 4.01 -11.61
CA GLY A 58 5.07 4.65 -11.77
C GLY A 58 5.16 6.07 -11.23
N MET A 59 4.05 6.69 -10.83
CA MET A 59 4.05 8.02 -10.24
C MET A 59 4.48 7.98 -8.76
N ASP A 60 5.03 9.08 -8.27
CA ASP A 60 5.20 9.30 -6.83
C ASP A 60 3.84 9.34 -6.14
N ILE A 61 3.74 8.76 -4.93
CA ILE A 61 2.48 8.65 -4.19
C ILE A 61 1.80 10.01 -3.98
N LYS A 62 2.55 11.05 -3.68
CA LYS A 62 2.00 12.41 -3.44
C LYS A 62 1.38 13.00 -4.71
N GLU A 63 2.00 12.73 -5.86
CA GLU A 63 1.45 13.15 -7.16
C GLU A 63 0.18 12.37 -7.49
N ALA A 64 0.17 11.07 -7.25
CA ALA A 64 -1.00 10.21 -7.42
C ALA A 64 -2.17 10.65 -6.52
N GLU A 65 -1.90 10.96 -5.25
CA GLU A 65 -2.89 11.49 -4.29
C GLU A 65 -3.50 12.81 -4.78
N ARG A 66 -2.67 13.71 -5.32
CA ARG A 66 -3.13 14.96 -5.89
C ARG A 66 -4.09 14.73 -7.05
N ILE A 67 -3.73 13.84 -7.98
CA ILE A 67 -4.59 13.51 -9.14
C ILE A 67 -5.91 12.89 -8.68
N ILE A 68 -5.88 11.94 -7.73
CA ILE A 68 -7.08 11.31 -7.16
C ILE A 68 -8.01 12.37 -6.59
N LYS A 69 -7.48 13.30 -5.82
CA LYS A 69 -8.25 14.41 -5.21
C LYS A 69 -8.81 15.36 -6.26
N ASP A 70 -8.00 15.77 -7.23
CA ASP A 70 -8.42 16.70 -8.30
C ASP A 70 -9.53 16.12 -9.17
N GLN A 71 -9.55 14.80 -9.36
CA GLN A 71 -10.62 14.07 -10.06
C GLN A 71 -11.87 13.83 -9.18
N GLY A 72 -11.81 14.20 -7.90
CA GLY A 72 -12.90 13.96 -6.95
C GLY A 72 -13.05 12.51 -6.54
N LEU A 73 -12.02 11.68 -6.74
CA LEU A 73 -11.95 10.31 -6.26
C LEU A 73 -11.51 10.29 -4.77
N VAL A 74 -11.68 9.15 -4.10
CA VAL A 74 -11.37 8.98 -2.69
C VAL A 74 -10.30 7.91 -2.51
N LEU A 75 -9.10 8.30 -2.08
CA LEU A 75 -8.09 7.32 -1.66
C LEU A 75 -8.52 6.66 -0.35
N ARG A 76 -8.74 5.34 -0.38
CA ARG A 76 -9.17 4.56 0.80
C ARG A 76 -8.01 3.95 1.55
N THR A 77 -7.08 3.37 0.82
CA THR A 77 -5.97 2.63 1.42
C THR A 77 -4.76 2.75 0.52
N THR A 78 -3.60 2.92 1.14
CA THR A 78 -2.31 2.74 0.50
C THR A 78 -1.63 1.53 1.15
N GLN A 79 -1.26 0.54 0.34
CA GLN A 79 -0.50 -0.63 0.75
C GLN A 79 0.96 -0.43 0.37
N THR A 80 1.88 -0.98 1.17
CA THR A 80 3.31 -0.92 0.87
C THR A 80 3.83 -2.33 0.62
N VAL A 81 4.61 -2.51 -0.43
CA VAL A 81 5.22 -3.79 -0.81
C VAL A 81 6.71 -3.62 -1.07
N ASP A 82 7.47 -4.66 -0.78
CA ASP A 82 8.90 -4.70 -1.08
C ASP A 82 9.08 -5.07 -2.55
N THR A 83 9.69 -4.17 -3.31
CA THR A 83 9.93 -4.32 -4.75
C THR A 83 11.10 -3.43 -5.20
N ALA A 84 11.75 -3.80 -6.29
CA ALA A 84 12.83 -3.03 -6.91
C ALA A 84 12.40 -1.69 -7.53
N ALA A 85 11.09 -1.40 -7.59
CA ALA A 85 10.63 -0.10 -8.05
C ALA A 85 11.09 1.01 -7.07
N LYS A 86 11.20 2.23 -7.60
CA LYS A 86 11.60 3.39 -6.79
C LYS A 86 10.70 3.50 -5.55
N LYS A 87 11.30 3.77 -4.40
CA LYS A 87 10.59 4.04 -3.15
C LYS A 87 9.49 5.08 -3.36
N ASP A 88 8.35 4.85 -2.71
CA ASP A 88 7.15 5.70 -2.77
C ASP A 88 6.53 5.84 -4.17
N SER A 89 6.92 5.02 -5.15
CA SER A 89 6.23 4.95 -6.44
C SER A 89 5.06 3.98 -6.41
N VAL A 90 3.99 4.33 -7.10
CA VAL A 90 2.81 3.47 -7.26
C VAL A 90 3.17 2.29 -8.16
N VAL A 91 2.98 1.07 -7.68
CA VAL A 91 3.22 -0.17 -8.43
C VAL A 91 1.95 -0.87 -8.87
N GLU A 92 0.84 -0.64 -8.14
CA GLU A 92 -0.48 -1.12 -8.51
C GLU A 92 -1.55 -0.10 -8.14
N GLN A 93 -2.65 -0.12 -8.87
CA GLN A 93 -3.84 0.68 -8.59
C GLN A 93 -5.12 -0.11 -8.77
N SER A 94 -6.12 0.19 -7.99
CA SER A 94 -7.48 -0.31 -8.15
C SER A 94 -8.48 0.84 -7.93
N PRO A 95 -9.38 1.15 -8.89
CA PRO A 95 -9.59 0.52 -10.21
C PRO A 95 -8.39 0.63 -11.15
N LYS A 96 -8.29 -0.28 -12.13
CA LYS A 96 -7.27 -0.23 -13.19
C LYS A 96 -7.45 1.03 -14.04
N ASP A 97 -6.35 1.50 -14.64
CA ASP A 97 -6.42 2.61 -15.59
C ASP A 97 -7.43 2.35 -16.72
N GLY A 98 -8.07 3.42 -17.18
CA GLY A 98 -9.12 3.34 -18.20
C GLY A 98 -10.46 2.77 -17.73
N SER A 99 -10.58 2.22 -16.51
CA SER A 99 -11.85 1.75 -15.95
C SER A 99 -12.82 2.92 -15.79
N PRO A 100 -14.14 2.71 -16.04
CA PRO A 100 -15.12 3.73 -15.78
C PRO A 100 -15.26 3.98 -14.27
N VAL A 101 -15.11 5.22 -13.86
CA VAL A 101 -15.24 5.69 -12.47
C VAL A 101 -16.03 6.99 -12.42
N GLN A 102 -16.53 7.33 -11.26
CA GLN A 102 -17.25 8.59 -11.00
C GLN A 102 -16.70 9.29 -9.77
N LYS A 103 -17.03 10.56 -9.60
CA LYS A 103 -16.67 11.31 -8.37
C LYS A 103 -17.19 10.59 -7.14
N GLY A 104 -16.33 10.46 -6.12
CA GLY A 104 -16.61 9.76 -4.88
C GLY A 104 -16.19 8.29 -4.88
N ASP A 105 -15.84 7.71 -6.03
CA ASP A 105 -15.37 6.33 -6.09
C ASP A 105 -14.06 6.16 -5.35
N SER A 106 -13.91 4.98 -4.76
CA SER A 106 -12.75 4.64 -3.95
C SER A 106 -11.59 4.13 -4.80
N VAL A 107 -10.39 4.57 -4.48
CA VAL A 107 -9.13 4.13 -5.08
C VAL A 107 -8.26 3.48 -4.02
N VAL A 108 -7.64 2.36 -4.36
CA VAL A 108 -6.60 1.71 -3.56
C VAL A 108 -5.32 1.73 -4.35
N LEU A 109 -4.23 2.11 -3.72
CA LEU A 109 -2.89 2.11 -4.31
C LEU A 109 -1.98 1.14 -3.57
N THR A 110 -1.10 0.48 -4.32
CA THR A 110 0.05 -0.23 -3.78
C THR A 110 1.30 0.54 -4.16
N VAL A 111 2.15 0.84 -3.18
CA VAL A 111 3.40 1.60 -3.39
C VAL A 111 4.61 0.77 -3.05
N SER A 112 5.72 1.07 -3.73
CA SER A 112 7.01 0.45 -3.44
C SER A 112 7.59 0.98 -2.13
N SER A 113 8.09 0.08 -1.28
CA SER A 113 8.97 0.46 -0.16
C SER A 113 10.38 0.88 -0.64
N GLY A 114 10.74 0.54 -1.89
CA GLY A 114 12.10 0.64 -2.42
C GLY A 114 13.04 -0.46 -1.94
N ARG A 115 12.52 -1.45 -1.18
CA ARG A 115 13.30 -2.58 -0.67
C ARG A 115 13.22 -3.76 -1.63
N ILE A 116 14.35 -4.39 -1.89
CA ILE A 116 14.44 -5.59 -2.74
C ILE A 116 14.49 -6.81 -1.84
N VAL A 117 13.74 -7.86 -2.21
CA VAL A 117 13.71 -9.14 -1.47
C VAL A 117 14.82 -10.06 -1.97
N LEU A 118 15.59 -10.61 -1.03
CA LEU A 118 16.54 -11.69 -1.25
C LEU A 118 16.01 -12.97 -0.62
N ASN A 119 15.81 -14.00 -1.45
CA ASN A 119 15.59 -15.36 -0.98
C ASN A 119 16.94 -16.06 -0.86
N LYS A 120 17.33 -16.44 0.37
CA LYS A 120 18.61 -17.09 0.65
C LYS A 120 18.39 -18.45 1.26
N SER A 121 19.12 -19.45 0.76
CA SER A 121 19.20 -20.78 1.34
C SER A 121 20.60 -21.01 1.92
N ILE A 122 20.67 -21.56 3.13
CA ILE A 122 21.90 -21.96 3.80
C ILE A 122 21.89 -23.45 4.15
N THR A 123 23.07 -24.05 4.20
CA THR A 123 23.20 -25.44 4.67
C THR A 123 22.98 -25.50 6.18
N MET A 124 22.27 -26.53 6.66
CA MET A 124 22.03 -26.73 8.09
C MET A 124 22.90 -27.86 8.63
N PRO A 125 23.28 -27.79 9.92
CA PRO A 125 23.98 -28.90 10.56
C PRO A 125 23.04 -30.12 10.66
N SER A 126 23.49 -31.25 10.17
CA SER A 126 22.68 -32.49 10.14
C SER A 126 22.49 -33.09 11.54
N LYS A 127 21.27 -33.62 11.79
CA LYS A 127 20.96 -34.40 13.02
C LYS A 127 21.11 -33.65 14.33
N ALA A 128 21.02 -32.32 14.33
CA ALA A 128 21.11 -31.52 15.54
C ALA A 128 19.78 -31.43 16.35
N GLY A 129 18.69 -32.04 15.81
CA GLY A 129 17.36 -31.96 16.41
C GLY A 129 16.66 -30.64 16.06
N THR A 130 15.75 -30.21 16.92
CA THR A 130 15.05 -28.92 16.74
C THR A 130 15.94 -27.78 17.20
N LEU A 131 16.19 -26.82 16.33
CA LEU A 131 16.99 -25.63 16.60
C LEU A 131 16.13 -24.37 16.47
N ALA A 132 16.29 -23.42 17.35
CA ALA A 132 15.80 -22.07 17.17
C ALA A 132 16.70 -21.35 16.14
N VAL A 133 16.13 -21.03 14.98
CA VAL A 133 16.80 -20.27 13.91
C VAL A 133 16.37 -18.83 14.03
N LYS A 134 17.33 -17.93 14.25
CA LYS A 134 17.12 -16.49 14.31
C LYS A 134 17.88 -15.83 13.17
N VAL A 135 17.18 -15.02 12.36
CA VAL A 135 17.77 -14.23 11.29
C VAL A 135 17.79 -12.77 11.69
N GLU A 136 18.94 -12.15 11.55
CA GLU A 136 19.16 -10.71 11.78
C GLU A 136 19.65 -10.04 10.49
N VAL A 137 19.19 -8.82 10.25
CA VAL A 137 19.68 -7.90 9.22
C VAL A 137 20.11 -6.61 9.92
N ASP A 138 21.38 -6.24 9.78
CA ASP A 138 21.98 -5.05 10.44
C ASP A 138 21.74 -5.00 11.97
N ASN A 139 21.76 -6.19 12.61
CA ASN A 139 21.49 -6.45 14.03
C ASN A 139 20.01 -6.29 14.46
N GLU A 140 19.09 -6.14 13.53
CA GLU A 140 17.65 -6.22 13.80
C GLU A 140 17.14 -7.63 13.52
N VAL A 141 16.36 -8.19 14.44
CA VAL A 141 15.76 -9.53 14.28
C VAL A 141 14.61 -9.44 13.28
N VAL A 142 14.71 -10.18 12.17
CA VAL A 142 13.68 -10.21 11.13
C VAL A 142 12.84 -11.49 11.16
N SER A 143 13.41 -12.59 11.69
CA SER A 143 12.66 -13.84 11.87
C SER A 143 13.24 -14.68 13.01
N VAL A 144 12.34 -15.43 13.67
CA VAL A 144 12.70 -16.48 14.64
C VAL A 144 11.77 -17.66 14.43
N GLU A 145 12.35 -18.84 14.14
CA GLU A 145 11.60 -20.06 13.86
C GLU A 145 12.27 -21.27 14.52
N ASN A 146 11.47 -22.27 14.89
CA ASN A 146 11.99 -23.57 15.32
C ASN A 146 12.01 -24.53 14.15
N VAL A 147 13.19 -25.04 13.82
CA VAL A 147 13.45 -25.87 12.64
C VAL A 147 13.95 -27.24 13.07
N ASP A 148 13.28 -28.31 12.63
CA ASP A 148 13.75 -29.68 12.85
C ASP A 148 14.79 -30.04 11.76
N THR A 149 16.04 -30.20 12.18
CA THR A 149 17.17 -30.52 11.30
C THR A 149 17.39 -32.00 11.07
N GLN A 150 16.54 -32.88 11.61
CA GLN A 150 16.68 -34.34 11.39
C GLN A 150 16.42 -34.73 9.95
N ASN A 151 15.51 -34.04 9.28
CA ASN A 151 15.02 -34.35 7.95
C ASN A 151 15.34 -33.30 6.89
N ILE A 152 16.03 -32.22 7.25
CA ILE A 152 16.42 -31.14 6.33
C ILE A 152 17.92 -30.94 6.32
N SER A 153 18.45 -30.61 5.15
CA SER A 153 19.86 -30.24 4.97
C SER A 153 20.06 -28.75 4.66
N SER A 154 18.98 -28.02 4.45
CA SER A 154 19.00 -26.59 4.15
C SER A 154 17.82 -25.88 4.78
N TYR A 155 18.01 -24.60 5.07
CA TYR A 155 16.99 -23.68 5.55
C TYR A 155 16.95 -22.46 4.61
N SER A 156 15.76 -22.05 4.20
CA SER A 156 15.57 -20.89 3.34
C SER A 156 14.86 -19.78 4.11
N PHE A 157 15.31 -18.57 3.92
CA PHE A 157 14.72 -17.38 4.53
C PHE A 157 14.69 -16.21 3.54
N GLU A 158 13.79 -15.28 3.79
CA GLU A 158 13.66 -14.04 3.04
C GLU A 158 14.15 -12.85 3.87
N VAL A 159 14.89 -11.96 3.24
CA VAL A 159 15.28 -10.68 3.81
C VAL A 159 15.11 -9.57 2.76
N ALA A 160 14.75 -8.38 3.20
CA ALA A 160 14.58 -7.24 2.31
C ALA A 160 15.46 -6.08 2.73
N GLY A 161 16.02 -5.35 1.74
CA GLY A 161 16.89 -4.20 1.97
C GLY A 161 16.88 -3.20 0.83
N GLU A 162 17.43 -2.01 1.07
CA GLU A 162 17.58 -0.94 0.09
C GLU A 162 19.02 -0.79 -0.40
N THR A 163 19.98 -1.09 0.48
CA THR A 163 21.41 -0.91 0.25
C THR A 163 22.18 -2.14 0.72
N LYS A 164 23.48 -1.99 1.01
CA LYS A 164 24.28 -3.07 1.62
C LYS A 164 23.85 -3.31 3.05
N SER A 165 23.56 -4.57 3.37
CA SER A 165 23.15 -5.00 4.70
C SER A 165 23.90 -6.26 5.12
N LYS A 166 24.18 -6.38 6.41
CA LYS A 166 24.82 -7.55 7.01
C LYS A 166 23.73 -8.53 7.48
N ILE A 167 23.77 -9.74 6.94
CA ILE A 167 22.88 -10.83 7.33
C ILE A 167 23.61 -11.72 8.32
N LYS A 168 22.96 -12.09 9.42
CA LYS A 168 23.45 -13.07 10.39
C LYS A 168 22.36 -14.08 10.69
N VAL A 169 22.73 -15.34 10.77
CA VAL A 169 21.83 -16.41 11.21
C VAL A 169 22.42 -17.07 12.44
N TYR A 170 21.61 -17.19 13.46
CA TYR A 170 21.97 -17.83 14.72
C TYR A 170 21.18 -19.13 14.88
N LEU A 171 21.83 -20.14 15.44
CA LEU A 171 21.21 -21.40 15.84
C LEU A 171 21.30 -21.51 17.35
N ASN A 172 20.16 -21.56 18.06
CA ASN A 172 20.11 -21.52 19.52
C ASN A 172 20.99 -20.40 20.11
N ASP A 173 20.85 -19.17 19.53
CA ASP A 173 21.60 -17.95 19.86
C ASP A 173 23.12 -17.99 19.59
N VAL A 174 23.64 -19.03 18.96
CA VAL A 174 25.03 -19.10 18.51
C VAL A 174 25.11 -18.68 17.04
N LEU A 175 26.01 -17.73 16.73
CA LEU A 175 26.23 -17.29 15.34
C LEU A 175 26.67 -18.47 14.48
N TYR A 176 25.90 -18.77 13.46
CA TYR A 176 26.15 -19.89 12.55
C TYR A 176 26.54 -19.44 11.14
N TYR A 177 25.88 -18.44 10.62
CA TYR A 177 26.14 -17.94 9.27
C TYR A 177 26.14 -16.41 9.27
N GLU A 178 27.04 -15.83 8.50
CA GLU A 178 27.04 -14.41 8.21
C GLU A 178 27.37 -14.14 6.74
N ALA A 179 26.82 -13.04 6.18
CA ALA A 179 27.08 -12.60 4.82
C ALA A 179 26.78 -11.09 4.68
N THR A 180 27.26 -10.50 3.60
CA THR A 180 26.89 -9.15 3.16
C THR A 180 26.04 -9.26 1.91
N ALA A 181 24.79 -8.75 1.94
CA ALA A 181 23.92 -8.61 0.78
C ALA A 181 23.97 -7.17 0.26
N ASP A 182 24.13 -6.99 -1.05
CA ASP A 182 24.08 -5.70 -1.71
C ASP A 182 22.74 -5.60 -2.48
N PHE A 183 21.75 -5.00 -1.83
CA PHE A 183 20.42 -4.79 -2.39
C PHE A 183 20.39 -3.62 -3.40
N GLY A 184 21.46 -2.83 -3.51
CA GLY A 184 21.59 -1.81 -4.56
C GLY A 184 21.89 -2.39 -5.94
N LYS A 185 21.99 -3.72 -6.07
CA LYS A 185 22.23 -4.45 -7.31
C LYS A 185 21.05 -5.32 -7.71
N ASP A 186 20.84 -5.46 -9.00
CA ASP A 186 19.84 -6.37 -9.57
C ASP A 186 20.56 -7.34 -10.55
N PRO A 187 20.62 -8.64 -10.26
CA PRO A 187 20.15 -9.29 -9.03
C PRO A 187 20.96 -8.90 -7.79
N VAL A 188 20.35 -9.04 -6.61
CA VAL A 188 21.04 -8.85 -5.32
C VAL A 188 22.29 -9.72 -5.27
N SER A 189 23.43 -9.11 -4.96
CA SER A 189 24.68 -9.87 -4.82
C SER A 189 24.97 -10.16 -3.34
N VAL A 190 25.45 -11.39 -3.05
CA VAL A 190 25.85 -11.83 -1.72
C VAL A 190 27.34 -12.08 -1.71
N SER A 191 28.04 -11.51 -0.75
CA SER A 191 29.49 -11.64 -0.55
C SER A 191 29.83 -11.95 0.90
N ASP A 192 31.11 -12.22 1.16
CA ASP A 192 31.67 -12.45 2.52
C ASP A 192 30.93 -13.56 3.29
N GLU A 193 30.42 -14.56 2.57
CA GLU A 193 29.69 -15.67 3.15
C GLU A 193 30.62 -16.50 4.04
N LYS A 194 30.23 -16.69 5.30
CA LYS A 194 30.97 -17.44 6.27
C LYS A 194 30.08 -18.29 7.15
N TYR A 195 30.45 -19.56 7.29
CA TYR A 195 29.86 -20.48 8.25
C TYR A 195 30.78 -20.61 9.48
N HIS A 196 30.17 -20.57 10.65
CA HIS A 196 30.84 -20.75 11.91
C HIS A 196 30.57 -22.16 12.45
N SER A 197 31.60 -22.79 13.06
CA SER A 197 31.42 -24.08 13.72
C SER A 197 30.52 -23.93 14.92
N VAL A 198 29.47 -24.73 15.00
CA VAL A 198 28.56 -24.78 16.14
C VAL A 198 28.58 -26.21 16.70
N SER A 199 28.68 -26.32 18.00
CA SER A 199 28.61 -27.62 18.71
C SER A 199 27.31 -27.65 19.49
N PHE A 200 26.41 -28.54 19.09
CA PHE A 200 25.17 -28.80 19.83
C PHE A 200 25.37 -30.03 20.67
N TYR A 201 25.36 -29.89 22.00
CA TYR A 201 25.32 -31.05 22.89
C TYR A 201 23.91 -31.64 22.76
N VAL A 202 23.80 -32.78 22.11
CA VAL A 202 22.61 -33.62 22.24
C VAL A 202 22.64 -34.15 23.68
N ASN A 203 21.82 -33.58 24.55
CA ASN A 203 21.54 -34.20 25.84
C ASN A 203 20.81 -35.53 25.54
N VAL A 204 21.57 -36.60 25.42
CA VAL A 204 21.02 -37.94 25.51
C VAL A 204 20.61 -38.07 26.96
N VAL A 205 19.39 -37.75 27.29
CA VAL A 205 18.79 -38.13 28.59
C VAL A 205 18.79 -39.66 28.57
N GLY A 206 19.68 -40.19 29.33
CA GLY A 206 19.83 -41.66 29.49
C GLY A 206 18.50 -42.27 29.97
N MET A 207 18.20 -43.41 29.41
CA MET A 207 17.19 -44.35 29.89
C MET A 207 17.48 -44.72 31.34
#